data_bc1d5c6f3ae43022fdfc0c9d4ace3a31
#
_entry.id   bc1d5c6f3ae43022fdfc0c9d4ace3a31
#
_cell.length_a   1.000
_cell.length_b   1.000
_cell.length_c   1.000
_cell.angle_alpha   90.00
_cell.angle_beta   90.00
_cell.angle_gamma   90.00
#
_symmetry.space_group_name_H-M   'P 1'
#
loop_
_entity.id
_entity.type
_entity.pdbx_description
1 polymer ?
#
loop_
_entity_poly.entity_id
_entity_poly.type
_entity_poly.pdbx_seq_one_letter_code
_entity_poly.pdbx_strand_id
1 'polypeptide(L)'
;MDKAVSAIRGKEHNMKSNIVLIGMPGVGKSTIGVVLAKNLGYHFMDSDIVIQQQTGKLLHEIITEKGLDGFLQTEDEVNAGIDAEKTVIATGGSAVFGKHAMQHLAENGTIIYLSLTYEQIEERLGDLHKRGVALRENQTLYDIYQERIPLYEKYADLIIDCQQKSIRQIVAEIARKLGNKE
;
A
#
# COMPACT_ATOMS: atom_id res chain seq x y z
N MET A 1 -19.32 -46.71 -6.90
CA MET A 1 -19.05 -46.01 -5.63
C MET A 1 -17.85 -45.15 -5.83
N ASP A 2 -17.94 -43.88 -5.52
CA ASP A 2 -16.97 -42.75 -5.56
C ASP A 2 -17.07 -41.74 -6.70
N LYS A 3 -18.21 -41.06 -6.73
CA LYS A 3 -18.35 -39.75 -7.41
C LYS A 3 -18.98 -38.67 -6.51
N ALA A 4 -18.78 -38.72 -5.21
CA ALA A 4 -19.48 -37.83 -4.29
C ALA A 4 -18.57 -37.09 -3.26
N VAL A 5 -17.26 -37.03 -3.46
CA VAL A 5 -16.33 -36.35 -2.51
C VAL A 5 -15.67 -35.09 -3.08
N SER A 6 -16.02 -34.64 -4.30
CA SER A 6 -15.39 -33.50 -4.94
C SER A 6 -16.17 -32.16 -4.87
N ALA A 7 -17.19 -32.04 -4.04
CA ALA A 7 -18.08 -30.87 -4.08
C ALA A 7 -18.27 -30.12 -2.74
N ILE A 8 -17.36 -30.28 -1.76
CA ILE A 8 -17.39 -29.49 -0.52
C ILE A 8 -15.98 -28.90 -0.27
N ARG A 9 -15.46 -28.11 -1.20
CA ARG A 9 -14.61 -26.99 -0.84
C ARG A 9 -15.52 -25.77 -0.74
N GLY A 10 -16.17 -25.68 0.42
CA GLY A 10 -16.89 -24.49 0.82
C GLY A 10 -15.95 -23.30 0.70
N LYS A 11 -16.47 -22.17 0.24
CA LYS A 11 -15.84 -20.86 0.36
C LYS A 11 -15.52 -20.66 1.84
N GLU A 12 -14.31 -21.07 2.26
CA GLU A 12 -13.73 -20.53 3.47
C GLU A 12 -13.73 -19.02 3.27
N HIS A 13 -14.44 -18.31 4.12
CA HIS A 13 -14.31 -16.86 4.23
C HIS A 13 -12.82 -16.61 4.42
N ASN A 14 -12.19 -16.07 3.37
CA ASN A 14 -10.77 -15.75 3.39
C ASN A 14 -10.59 -14.69 4.47
N MET A 15 -10.18 -15.11 5.68
CA MET A 15 -9.91 -14.16 6.76
C MET A 15 -8.78 -13.25 6.23
N LYS A 16 -8.99 -11.94 6.28
CA LYS A 16 -7.99 -10.93 5.90
C LYS A 16 -6.64 -11.29 6.51
N SER A 17 -5.78 -11.93 5.74
CA SER A 17 -4.49 -12.44 6.25
C SER A 17 -3.35 -11.47 6.03
N ASN A 18 -3.51 -10.51 5.11
CA ASN A 18 -2.50 -9.54 4.76
C ASN A 18 -2.63 -8.23 5.55
N ILE A 19 -1.56 -7.46 5.56
CA ILE A 19 -1.52 -6.09 6.07
C ILE A 19 -1.09 -5.19 4.92
N VAL A 20 -1.90 -4.20 4.59
CA VAL A 20 -1.63 -3.28 3.48
C VAL A 20 -1.32 -1.90 4.03
N LEU A 21 -0.13 -1.38 3.75
CA LEU A 21 0.30 -0.06 4.18
C LEU A 21 0.06 0.96 3.07
N ILE A 22 -0.78 1.94 3.34
CA ILE A 22 -1.06 3.09 2.47
C ILE A 22 -0.61 4.39 3.12
N GLY A 23 -0.44 5.44 2.34
CA GLY A 23 -0.04 6.77 2.81
C GLY A 23 0.86 7.50 1.82
N MET A 24 1.16 8.74 2.13
CA MET A 24 1.97 9.62 1.27
C MET A 24 3.34 9.02 0.95
N PRO A 25 3.94 9.34 -0.21
CA PRO A 25 5.35 9.11 -0.44
C PRO A 25 6.17 9.72 0.70
N GLY A 26 7.26 9.06 1.10
CA GLY A 26 8.13 9.56 2.18
C GLY A 26 7.67 9.26 3.60
N VAL A 27 6.44 8.74 3.83
CA VAL A 27 5.98 8.38 5.19
C VAL A 27 6.76 7.20 5.78
N GLY A 28 7.37 6.35 4.94
CA GLY A 28 8.20 5.23 5.38
C GLY A 28 7.53 3.86 5.27
N LYS A 29 6.52 3.68 4.40
CA LYS A 29 5.77 2.42 4.21
C LYS A 29 6.68 1.19 4.05
N SER A 30 7.64 1.25 3.14
CA SER A 30 8.55 0.11 2.86
C SER A 30 9.43 -0.21 4.07
N THR A 31 9.99 0.80 4.73
CA THR A 31 10.84 0.60 5.92
C THR A 31 10.03 0.05 7.10
N ILE A 32 8.88 0.65 7.39
CA ILE A 32 7.97 0.19 8.45
C ILE A 32 7.47 -1.21 8.11
N GLY A 33 7.13 -1.46 6.85
CA GLY A 33 6.63 -2.75 6.36
C GLY A 33 7.61 -3.90 6.57
N VAL A 34 8.87 -3.71 6.25
CA VAL A 34 9.94 -4.71 6.49
C VAL A 34 10.06 -5.04 7.97
N VAL A 35 10.09 -4.01 8.84
CA VAL A 35 10.22 -4.21 10.30
C VAL A 35 8.97 -4.87 10.87
N LEU A 36 7.78 -4.47 10.41
CA LEU A 36 6.50 -5.06 10.81
C LEU A 36 6.41 -6.53 10.38
N ALA A 37 6.76 -6.85 9.15
CA ALA A 37 6.78 -8.21 8.64
C ALA A 37 7.70 -9.11 9.48
N LYS A 38 8.91 -8.64 9.79
CA LYS A 38 9.84 -9.35 10.67
C LYS A 38 9.26 -9.56 12.07
N ASN A 39 8.59 -8.57 12.62
CA ASN A 39 7.98 -8.64 13.96
C ASN A 39 6.86 -9.68 14.02
N LEU A 40 6.03 -9.77 12.97
CA LEU A 40 4.87 -10.66 12.89
C LEU A 40 5.19 -12.06 12.32
N GLY A 41 6.39 -12.28 11.78
CA GLY A 41 6.71 -13.51 11.04
C GLY A 41 5.98 -13.60 9.69
N TYR A 42 5.71 -12.47 9.06
CA TYR A 42 5.04 -12.35 7.76
C TYR A 42 6.05 -12.19 6.63
N HIS A 43 5.62 -12.44 5.41
CA HIS A 43 6.34 -12.01 4.22
C HIS A 43 6.26 -10.48 4.06
N PHE A 44 7.18 -9.92 3.29
CA PHE A 44 7.15 -8.52 2.90
C PHE A 44 7.10 -8.39 1.37
N MET A 45 6.27 -7.47 0.89
CA MET A 45 6.14 -7.15 -0.53
C MET A 45 6.04 -5.63 -0.69
N ASP A 46 6.81 -5.09 -1.64
CA ASP A 46 6.69 -3.70 -2.08
C ASP A 46 6.02 -3.70 -3.47
N SER A 47 4.85 -3.07 -3.59
CA SER A 47 4.08 -3.13 -4.83
C SER A 47 4.76 -2.42 -5.99
N ASP A 48 5.60 -1.41 -5.72
CA ASP A 48 6.39 -0.74 -6.76
C ASP A 48 7.39 -1.71 -7.40
N ILE A 49 7.98 -2.60 -6.59
CA ILE A 49 8.87 -3.66 -7.09
C ILE A 49 8.08 -4.67 -7.93
N VAL A 50 6.87 -5.05 -7.49
CA VAL A 50 6.01 -5.97 -8.24
C VAL A 50 5.66 -5.39 -9.63
N ILE A 51 5.30 -4.10 -9.69
CA ILE A 51 5.03 -3.40 -10.95
C ILE A 51 6.26 -3.46 -11.87
N GLN A 52 7.44 -3.15 -11.34
CA GLN A 52 8.68 -3.19 -12.12
C GLN A 52 9.02 -4.60 -12.63
N GLN A 53 8.82 -5.62 -11.80
CA GLN A 53 9.04 -7.02 -12.19
C GLN A 53 8.07 -7.49 -13.28
N GLN A 54 6.79 -7.16 -13.16
CA GLN A 54 5.78 -7.56 -14.14
C GLN A 54 5.90 -6.82 -15.47
N THR A 55 6.28 -5.55 -15.44
CA THR A 55 6.41 -4.73 -16.65
C THR A 55 7.78 -4.81 -17.29
N GLY A 56 8.81 -5.25 -16.55
CA GLY A 56 10.21 -5.23 -16.98
C GLY A 56 10.79 -3.81 -17.10
N LYS A 57 10.14 -2.80 -16.50
CA LYS A 57 10.48 -1.37 -16.58
C LYS A 57 10.52 -0.74 -15.21
N LEU A 58 11.33 0.31 -15.06
CA LEU A 58 11.30 1.16 -13.87
C LEU A 58 10.04 2.04 -13.89
N LEU A 59 9.56 2.47 -12.73
CA LEU A 59 8.32 3.27 -12.65
C LEU A 59 8.38 4.55 -13.50
N HIS A 60 9.51 5.26 -13.48
CA HIS A 60 9.68 6.48 -14.27
C HIS A 60 9.67 6.22 -15.78
N GLU A 61 10.13 5.04 -16.23
CA GLU A 61 10.06 4.64 -17.63
C GLU A 61 8.61 4.40 -18.07
N ILE A 62 7.80 3.76 -17.20
CA ILE A 62 6.37 3.56 -17.46
C ILE A 62 5.65 4.91 -17.57
N ILE A 63 5.94 5.84 -16.65
CA ILE A 63 5.36 7.20 -16.66
C ILE A 63 5.77 7.95 -17.93
N THR A 64 7.04 7.85 -18.33
CA THR A 64 7.54 8.52 -19.54
C THR A 64 6.88 7.98 -20.80
N GLU A 65 6.66 6.66 -20.88
CA GLU A 65 6.11 6.01 -22.06
C GLU A 65 4.59 6.11 -22.17
N LYS A 66 3.88 5.91 -21.04
CA LYS A 66 2.40 5.82 -21.02
C LYS A 66 1.71 7.06 -20.42
N GLY A 67 2.47 8.02 -19.93
CA GLY A 67 1.96 9.12 -19.13
C GLY A 67 1.52 8.69 -17.74
N LEU A 68 1.07 9.66 -16.94
CA LEU A 68 0.61 9.40 -15.58
C LEU A 68 -0.63 8.49 -15.55
N ASP A 69 -1.61 8.75 -16.41
CA ASP A 69 -2.86 7.97 -16.42
C ASP A 69 -2.59 6.51 -16.81
N GLY A 70 -1.69 6.25 -17.77
CA GLY A 70 -1.27 4.91 -18.14
C GLY A 70 -0.47 4.20 -17.03
N PHE A 71 0.31 4.95 -16.25
CA PHE A 71 0.96 4.42 -15.06
C PHE A 71 -0.06 4.04 -13.98
N LEU A 72 -1.03 4.92 -13.67
CA LEU A 72 -2.08 4.65 -12.68
C LEU A 72 -2.93 3.44 -13.06
N GLN A 73 -3.23 3.27 -14.34
CA GLN A 73 -3.91 2.07 -14.83
C GLN A 73 -3.06 0.82 -14.62
N THR A 74 -1.77 0.86 -14.96
CA THR A 74 -0.85 -0.26 -14.74
C THR A 74 -0.73 -0.60 -13.25
N GLU A 75 -0.65 0.42 -12.38
CA GLU A 75 -0.62 0.26 -10.92
C GLU A 75 -1.92 -0.41 -10.40
N ASP A 76 -3.08 0.01 -10.88
CA ASP A 76 -4.38 -0.60 -10.52
C ASP A 76 -4.44 -2.07 -10.94
N GLU A 77 -4.09 -2.39 -12.18
CA GLU A 77 -4.11 -3.74 -12.73
C GLU A 77 -3.15 -4.68 -11.96
N VAL A 78 -1.93 -4.25 -11.71
CA VAL A 78 -0.92 -5.06 -11.01
C VAL A 78 -1.31 -5.29 -9.56
N ASN A 79 -1.74 -4.24 -8.85
CA ASN A 79 -2.14 -4.36 -7.44
C ASN A 79 -3.42 -5.19 -7.28
N ALA A 80 -4.36 -5.13 -8.22
CA ALA A 80 -5.56 -5.97 -8.24
C ALA A 80 -5.25 -7.46 -8.49
N GLY A 81 -4.08 -7.76 -9.06
CA GLY A 81 -3.61 -9.12 -9.33
C GLY A 81 -2.69 -9.71 -8.24
N ILE A 82 -2.42 -8.99 -7.15
CA ILE A 82 -1.55 -9.50 -6.08
C ILE A 82 -2.23 -10.68 -5.38
N ASP A 83 -1.59 -11.85 -5.47
CA ASP A 83 -1.97 -13.06 -4.75
C ASP A 83 -0.94 -13.31 -3.64
N ALA A 84 -1.35 -13.05 -2.40
CA ALA A 84 -0.46 -13.13 -1.23
C ALA A 84 -1.24 -13.47 0.03
N GLU A 85 -0.59 -14.21 0.94
CA GLU A 85 -1.09 -14.54 2.26
C GLU A 85 -0.03 -14.21 3.32
N LYS A 86 -0.47 -13.81 4.52
CA LYS A 86 0.42 -13.45 5.64
C LYS A 86 1.56 -12.55 5.20
N THR A 87 1.22 -11.53 4.42
CA THR A 87 2.17 -10.61 3.80
C THR A 87 1.89 -9.18 4.23
N VAL A 88 2.94 -8.44 4.57
CA VAL A 88 2.87 -6.98 4.70
C VAL A 88 3.16 -6.39 3.32
N ILE A 89 2.18 -5.70 2.75
CA ILE A 89 2.24 -5.10 1.41
C ILE A 89 2.40 -3.58 1.57
N ALA A 90 3.54 -3.04 1.17
CA ALA A 90 3.76 -1.60 1.08
C ALA A 90 3.36 -1.13 -0.33
N THR A 91 2.40 -0.21 -0.44
CA THR A 91 1.90 0.28 -1.73
C THR A 91 2.61 1.56 -2.17
N GLY A 92 2.56 1.86 -3.47
CA GLY A 92 2.84 3.19 -3.97
C GLY A 92 1.88 4.24 -3.38
N GLY A 93 2.31 5.51 -3.34
CA GLY A 93 1.46 6.58 -2.81
C GLY A 93 0.22 6.88 -3.66
N SER A 94 0.22 6.48 -4.91
CA SER A 94 -0.90 6.64 -5.87
C SER A 94 -1.85 5.45 -5.93
N ALA A 95 -1.53 4.34 -5.28
CA ALA A 95 -2.33 3.11 -5.33
C ALA A 95 -3.81 3.33 -4.94
N VAL A 96 -4.10 4.33 -4.10
CA VAL A 96 -5.47 4.67 -3.66
C VAL A 96 -6.36 5.23 -4.76
N PHE A 97 -5.82 5.60 -5.93
CA PHE A 97 -6.61 5.96 -7.11
C PHE A 97 -7.17 4.73 -7.83
N GLY A 98 -6.53 3.56 -7.68
CA GLY A 98 -6.93 2.30 -8.28
C GLY A 98 -8.11 1.67 -7.53
N LYS A 99 -9.31 1.71 -8.12
CA LYS A 99 -10.52 1.16 -7.49
C LYS A 99 -10.48 -0.36 -7.38
N HIS A 100 -9.99 -1.04 -8.43
CA HIS A 100 -9.89 -2.51 -8.46
C HIS A 100 -8.81 -2.98 -7.48
N ALA A 101 -7.66 -2.30 -7.48
CA ALA A 101 -6.59 -2.55 -6.53
C ALA A 101 -7.06 -2.42 -5.08
N MET A 102 -7.68 -1.29 -4.74
CA MET A 102 -8.10 -1.04 -3.37
C MET A 102 -9.21 -1.98 -2.91
N GLN A 103 -10.13 -2.36 -3.80
CA GLN A 103 -11.15 -3.36 -3.50
C GLN A 103 -10.48 -4.71 -3.20
N HIS A 104 -9.62 -5.19 -4.09
CA HIS A 104 -8.90 -6.47 -3.93
C HIS A 104 -8.06 -6.51 -2.66
N LEU A 105 -7.28 -5.46 -2.41
CA LEU A 105 -6.43 -5.35 -1.22
C LEU A 105 -7.26 -5.31 0.08
N ALA A 106 -8.42 -4.63 0.07
CA ALA A 106 -9.32 -4.56 1.22
C ALA A 106 -10.05 -5.88 1.50
N GLU A 107 -10.36 -6.66 0.47
CA GLU A 107 -10.95 -8.00 0.63
C GLU A 107 -9.97 -8.99 1.26
N ASN A 108 -8.67 -8.88 0.96
CA ASN A 108 -7.64 -9.83 1.35
C ASN A 108 -6.73 -9.37 2.50
N GLY A 109 -6.83 -8.11 2.93
CA GLY A 109 -5.96 -7.54 3.94
C GLY A 109 -6.58 -6.45 4.80
N THR A 110 -5.96 -6.17 5.94
CA THR A 110 -6.26 -5.00 6.77
C THR A 110 -5.50 -3.79 6.22
N ILE A 111 -6.22 -2.76 5.81
CA ILE A 111 -5.65 -1.52 5.28
C ILE A 111 -5.23 -0.61 6.42
N ILE A 112 -3.96 -0.25 6.48
CA ILE A 112 -3.40 0.66 7.50
C ILE A 112 -2.88 1.92 6.83
N TYR A 113 -3.47 3.05 7.16
CA TYR A 113 -2.99 4.35 6.74
C TYR A 113 -1.93 4.88 7.72
N LEU A 114 -0.72 5.10 7.22
CA LEU A 114 0.37 5.76 7.94
C LEU A 114 0.28 7.26 7.67
N SER A 115 -0.12 8.04 8.68
CA SER A 115 -0.35 9.48 8.52
C SER A 115 0.82 10.31 9.04
N LEU A 116 1.09 11.41 8.34
CA LEU A 116 1.98 12.50 8.73
C LEU A 116 1.34 13.83 8.31
N THR A 117 1.72 14.93 8.96
CA THR A 117 1.31 16.26 8.51
C THR A 117 1.99 16.64 7.20
N TYR A 118 1.43 17.65 6.51
CA TYR A 118 2.00 18.17 5.28
C TYR A 118 3.45 18.62 5.46
N GLU A 119 3.73 19.37 6.53
CA GLU A 119 5.06 19.90 6.83
C GLU A 119 6.10 18.79 7.00
N GLN A 120 5.71 17.69 7.66
CA GLN A 120 6.59 16.54 7.85
C GLN A 120 6.83 15.76 6.56
N ILE A 121 5.83 15.68 5.68
CA ILE A 121 6.00 15.09 4.35
C ILE A 121 6.89 15.95 3.49
N GLU A 122 6.69 17.28 3.51
CA GLU A 122 7.51 18.25 2.77
C GLU A 122 8.98 18.19 3.20
N GLU A 123 9.24 18.18 4.51
CA GLU A 123 10.59 18.03 5.06
C GLU A 123 11.28 16.73 4.61
N ARG A 124 10.54 15.61 4.62
CA ARG A 124 11.09 14.29 4.26
C ARG A 124 11.29 14.09 2.76
N LEU A 125 10.42 14.65 1.94
CA LEU A 125 10.48 14.45 0.49
C LEU A 125 11.52 15.35 -0.17
N GLY A 126 11.68 16.62 0.29
CA GLY A 126 12.58 17.57 -0.34
C GLY A 126 12.26 17.75 -1.83
N ASP A 127 13.17 17.33 -2.71
CA ASP A 127 12.98 17.40 -4.16
C ASP A 127 12.14 16.20 -4.66
N LEU A 128 10.89 16.48 -5.02
CA LEU A 128 9.90 15.49 -5.51
C LEU A 128 10.35 14.78 -6.77
N HIS A 129 11.01 15.48 -7.69
CA HIS A 129 11.45 14.91 -8.96
C HIS A 129 12.53 13.84 -8.76
N LYS A 130 13.39 14.00 -7.76
CA LYS A 130 14.42 13.01 -7.44
C LYS A 130 13.87 11.72 -6.83
N ARG A 131 12.64 11.75 -6.30
CA ARG A 131 12.04 10.60 -5.61
C ARG A 131 11.01 9.83 -6.43
N GLY A 132 10.86 10.14 -7.72
CA GLY A 132 9.95 9.42 -8.62
C GLY A 132 8.47 9.51 -8.19
N VAL A 133 8.07 10.60 -7.54
CA VAL A 133 6.67 10.83 -7.20
C VAL A 133 5.88 11.10 -8.47
N ALA A 134 4.83 10.31 -8.71
CA ALA A 134 3.93 10.49 -9.83
C ALA A 134 3.15 11.81 -9.69
N LEU A 135 3.45 12.78 -10.55
CA LEU A 135 2.92 14.14 -10.56
C LEU A 135 2.29 14.46 -11.91
N ARG A 136 1.18 15.21 -11.89
CA ARG A 136 0.68 15.91 -13.09
C ARG A 136 1.50 17.16 -13.34
N GLU A 137 1.48 17.63 -14.59
CA GLU A 137 2.11 18.89 -14.93
C GLU A 137 1.57 20.04 -14.05
N ASN A 138 2.47 20.80 -13.45
CA ASN A 138 2.17 21.91 -12.51
C ASN A 138 1.51 21.50 -11.18
N GLN A 139 1.43 20.22 -10.83
CA GLN A 139 0.92 19.77 -9.55
C GLN A 139 2.00 19.94 -8.46
N THR A 140 1.63 20.58 -7.35
CA THR A 140 2.51 20.75 -6.18
C THR A 140 2.37 19.56 -5.21
N LEU A 141 3.29 19.44 -4.26
CA LEU A 141 3.19 18.47 -3.17
C LEU A 141 1.90 18.70 -2.35
N TYR A 142 1.53 19.98 -2.14
CA TYR A 142 0.31 20.32 -1.41
C TYR A 142 -0.95 19.83 -2.13
N ASP A 143 -1.00 19.99 -3.45
CA ASP A 143 -2.13 19.50 -4.26
C ASP A 143 -2.28 17.99 -4.15
N ILE A 144 -1.15 17.25 -4.22
CA ILE A 144 -1.15 15.80 -4.05
C ILE A 144 -1.62 15.41 -2.64
N TYR A 145 -1.12 16.12 -1.63
CA TYR A 145 -1.50 15.88 -0.24
C TYR A 145 -3.02 16.06 -0.07
N GLN A 146 -3.58 17.17 -0.52
CA GLN A 146 -5.00 17.45 -0.45
C GLN A 146 -5.87 16.44 -1.22
N GLU A 147 -5.40 15.98 -2.38
CA GLU A 147 -6.12 15.01 -3.21
C GLU A 147 -6.12 13.60 -2.59
N ARG A 148 -5.00 13.19 -1.98
CA ARG A 148 -4.83 11.80 -1.53
C ARG A 148 -5.29 11.54 -0.10
N ILE A 149 -5.20 12.51 0.81
CA ILE A 149 -5.60 12.30 2.21
C ILE A 149 -7.02 11.77 2.35
N PRO A 150 -8.06 12.35 1.70
CA PRO A 150 -9.42 11.81 1.80
C PRO A 150 -9.55 10.37 1.31
N LEU A 151 -8.72 9.98 0.32
CA LEU A 151 -8.72 8.61 -0.19
C LEU A 151 -8.05 7.63 0.78
N TYR A 152 -6.93 8.02 1.41
CA TYR A 152 -6.32 7.20 2.45
C TYR A 152 -7.27 6.98 3.62
N GLU A 153 -7.92 8.04 4.09
CA GLU A 153 -8.90 7.94 5.19
C GLU A 153 -10.10 7.07 4.82
N LYS A 154 -10.59 7.17 3.58
CA LYS A 154 -11.72 6.38 3.07
C LYS A 154 -11.44 4.88 3.08
N TYR A 155 -10.22 4.47 2.70
CA TYR A 155 -9.89 3.05 2.58
C TYR A 155 -9.32 2.44 3.85
N ALA A 156 -8.89 3.23 4.82
CA ALA A 156 -8.21 2.76 6.02
C ALA A 156 -9.15 2.00 6.98
N ASP A 157 -8.77 0.79 7.33
CA ASP A 157 -9.33 0.07 8.49
C ASP A 157 -8.74 0.60 9.81
N LEU A 158 -7.47 1.05 9.77
CA LEU A 158 -6.73 1.63 10.89
C LEU A 158 -5.92 2.84 10.41
N ILE A 159 -5.90 3.88 11.24
CA ILE A 159 -5.03 5.06 11.04
C ILE A 159 -3.98 5.07 12.13
N ILE A 160 -2.71 5.20 11.73
CA ILE A 160 -1.56 5.28 12.61
C ILE A 160 -0.91 6.65 12.41
N ASP A 161 -0.99 7.48 13.41
CA ASP A 161 -0.24 8.74 13.45
C ASP A 161 1.25 8.44 13.66
N CYS A 162 2.08 8.80 12.68
CA CYS A 162 3.52 8.57 12.66
C CYS A 162 4.33 9.78 13.16
N GLN A 163 3.65 10.86 13.62
CA GLN A 163 4.33 12.06 14.08
C GLN A 163 5.21 11.74 15.29
N GLN A 164 6.45 12.23 15.27
CA GLN A 164 7.42 12.11 16.37
C GLN A 164 7.63 10.69 16.91
N LYS A 165 7.26 9.66 16.15
CA LYS A 165 7.45 8.25 16.51
C LYS A 165 8.61 7.63 15.77
N SER A 166 9.39 6.83 16.49
CA SER A 166 10.35 5.92 15.87
C SER A 166 9.63 4.77 15.15
N ILE A 167 10.32 4.13 14.20
CA ILE A 167 9.80 2.94 13.50
C ILE A 167 9.36 1.86 14.49
N ARG A 168 10.13 1.65 15.58
CA ARG A 168 9.79 0.66 16.62
C ARG A 168 8.47 0.98 17.31
N GLN A 169 8.21 2.25 17.64
CA GLN A 169 6.95 2.67 18.26
C GLN A 169 5.76 2.50 17.31
N ILE A 170 5.94 2.84 16.03
CA ILE A 170 4.90 2.65 15.00
C ILE A 170 4.56 1.15 14.86
N VAL A 171 5.58 0.30 14.71
CA VAL A 171 5.39 -1.15 14.58
C VAL A 171 4.71 -1.75 15.81
N ALA A 172 5.13 -1.35 17.02
CA ALA A 172 4.51 -1.81 18.26
C ALA A 172 3.04 -1.38 18.37
N GLU A 173 2.71 -0.16 17.94
CA GLU A 173 1.32 0.34 17.93
C GLU A 173 0.47 -0.45 16.92
N ILE A 174 0.98 -0.71 15.71
CA ILE A 174 0.30 -1.52 14.71
C ILE A 174 0.03 -2.92 15.25
N ALA A 175 1.05 -3.60 15.78
CA ALA A 175 0.92 -4.96 16.32
C ALA A 175 -0.12 -5.02 17.45
N ARG A 176 -0.10 -4.05 18.36
CA ARG A 176 -1.09 -3.95 19.44
C ARG A 176 -2.51 -3.76 18.91
N LYS A 177 -2.71 -2.87 17.94
CA LYS A 177 -4.05 -2.61 17.37
C LYS A 177 -4.58 -3.81 16.56
N LEU A 178 -3.70 -4.59 15.94
CA LEU A 178 -4.08 -5.81 15.23
C LEU A 178 -4.44 -6.94 16.21
N GLY A 179 -3.70 -7.11 17.30
CA GLY A 179 -3.95 -8.13 18.34
C GLY A 179 -5.21 -7.87 19.19
N ASN A 180 -5.72 -6.63 19.23
CA ASN A 180 -6.96 -6.29 19.95
C ASN A 180 -8.24 -6.44 19.09
N LYS A 181 -8.14 -7.00 17.88
CA LYS A 181 -9.29 -7.27 17.00
C LYS A 181 -9.85 -8.70 17.11
N GLU A 182 -9.39 -9.50 18.10
CA GLU A 182 -9.98 -10.80 18.46
C GLU A 182 -11.14 -10.65 19.43
#